data_6c16f0ec760966b5bf68d7f9491ff36c
#
_entry.id   6c16f0ec760966b5bf68d7f9491ff36c
#
_cell.length_a   1.000
_cell.length_b   1.000
_cell.length_c   1.000
_cell.angle_alpha   90.00
_cell.angle_beta   90.00
_cell.angle_gamma   90.00
#
_symmetry.space_group_name_H-M   'P 1'
#
loop_
_entity.id
_entity.type
_entity.pdbx_description
1 polymer ?
#
loop_
_entity_poly.entity_id
_entity_poly.type
_entity_poly.pdbx_seq_one_letter_code
_entity_poly.pdbx_strand_id
1 'polypeptide(L)'
;CYSYFSELGIRVLEQPVTVTHGGRKFCLGHGDGLGPGNRGYKLMRAAFHGRFLQRLFSMLHPWFAFRLGNGWSKRSRLGKSQEYSFGGEEEPLWQFALEYDKASHVDFFIFGHYHTQVDRTLPSGARFMILGDWVSSQSSNWILFDAITGCSGISQKIE
;
A
#
# COMPACT_ATOMS: atom_id res chain seq x y z
N CYS A 1 7.38 18.60 -1.25
CA CYS A 1 5.99 18.07 -1.24
C CYS A 1 5.41 17.95 0.17
N TYR A 2 6.18 17.50 1.16
CA TYR A 2 5.68 17.32 2.53
C TYR A 2 5.22 18.63 3.18
N SER A 3 5.97 19.74 2.97
CA SER A 3 5.60 21.06 3.48
C SER A 3 4.24 21.52 2.94
N TYR A 4 3.99 21.33 1.66
CA TYR A 4 2.73 21.68 1.02
C TYR A 4 1.53 20.94 1.63
N PHE A 5 1.65 19.65 1.85
CA PHE A 5 0.59 18.88 2.50
C PHE A 5 0.36 19.29 3.96
N SER A 6 1.45 19.62 4.67
CA SER A 6 1.38 20.12 6.05
C SER A 6 0.62 21.44 6.15
N GLU A 7 0.83 22.36 5.19
CA GLU A 7 0.10 23.64 5.10
C GLU A 7 -1.40 23.45 4.89
N LEU A 8 -1.79 22.34 4.22
CA LEU A 8 -3.20 21.95 4.04
C LEU A 8 -3.77 21.16 5.22
N GLY A 9 -3.04 21.03 6.32
CA GLY A 9 -3.46 20.23 7.48
C GLY A 9 -3.40 18.72 7.25
N ILE A 10 -2.77 18.25 6.15
CA ILE A 10 -2.63 16.84 5.82
C ILE A 10 -1.32 16.32 6.38
N ARG A 11 -1.39 15.35 7.27
CA ARG A 11 -0.22 14.69 7.83
C ARG A 11 0.22 13.53 6.91
N VAL A 12 1.39 13.65 6.30
CA VAL A 12 2.02 12.56 5.55
C VAL A 12 2.75 11.65 6.52
N LEU A 13 2.39 10.38 6.51
CA LEU A 13 2.94 9.37 7.40
C LEU A 13 3.86 8.42 6.63
N GLU A 14 4.95 8.01 7.26
CA GLU A 14 5.80 6.93 6.74
C GLU A 14 5.18 5.59 7.12
N GLN A 15 5.07 4.72 6.13
CA GLN A 15 4.48 3.39 6.34
C GLN A 15 5.51 2.38 6.87
N PRO A 16 5.07 1.38 7.66
CA PRO A 16 3.72 1.22 8.19
C PRO A 16 3.46 2.14 9.38
N VAL A 17 2.20 2.48 9.62
CA VAL A 17 1.78 3.25 10.78
C VAL A 17 0.85 2.41 11.63
N THR A 18 1.13 2.33 12.92
CA THR A 18 0.22 1.69 13.88
C THR A 18 -0.58 2.76 14.62
N VAL A 19 -1.89 2.62 14.59
CA VAL A 19 -2.85 3.48 15.30
C VAL A 19 -3.76 2.64 16.18
N THR A 20 -4.21 3.21 17.29
CA THR A 20 -5.20 2.58 18.16
C THR A 20 -6.51 3.35 18.06
N HIS A 21 -7.59 2.68 17.76
CA HIS A 21 -8.92 3.23 17.67
C HIS A 21 -9.95 2.24 18.23
N GLY A 22 -10.88 2.72 19.08
CA GLY A 22 -11.87 1.85 19.72
C GLY A 22 -11.29 0.67 20.49
N GLY A 23 -10.12 0.83 21.12
CA GLY A 23 -9.43 -0.24 21.85
C GLY A 23 -8.73 -1.28 20.96
N ARG A 24 -8.75 -1.14 19.63
CA ARG A 24 -8.12 -2.03 18.66
C ARG A 24 -6.91 -1.37 18.02
N LYS A 25 -5.90 -2.17 17.71
CA LYS A 25 -4.67 -1.75 17.02
C LYS A 25 -4.76 -2.02 15.53
N PHE A 26 -4.46 -1.01 14.73
CA PHE A 26 -4.45 -1.06 13.27
C PHE A 26 -3.05 -0.81 12.76
N CYS A 27 -2.54 -1.67 11.92
CA CYS A 27 -1.34 -1.44 11.13
C CYS A 27 -1.77 -1.04 9.71
N LEU A 28 -1.50 0.22 9.36
CA LEU A 28 -1.95 0.82 8.12
C LEU A 28 -0.75 1.13 7.23
N GLY A 29 -0.91 0.91 5.94
CA GLY A 29 0.12 1.25 4.97
C GLY A 29 -0.35 1.10 3.53
N HIS A 30 0.40 1.69 2.61
CA HIS A 30 0.18 1.40 1.19
C HIS A 30 0.59 -0.04 0.84
N GLY A 31 1.65 -0.55 1.45
CA GLY A 31 2.12 -1.92 1.27
C GLY A 31 3.34 -2.05 0.35
N ASP A 32 3.69 -1.01 -0.39
CA ASP A 32 4.84 -1.03 -1.29
C ASP A 32 6.17 -1.16 -0.54
N GLY A 33 6.96 -2.14 -0.92
CA GLY A 33 8.29 -2.39 -0.36
C GLY A 33 8.30 -2.97 1.06
N LEU A 34 7.14 -3.33 1.63
CA LEU A 34 7.05 -4.09 2.86
C LEU A 34 7.32 -5.59 2.60
N GLY A 35 7.81 -6.27 3.62
CA GLY A 35 8.12 -7.70 3.57
C GLY A 35 9.47 -8.06 2.96
N PRO A 36 9.79 -9.35 2.93
CA PRO A 36 11.03 -9.89 2.38
C PRO A 36 11.07 -9.78 0.85
N GLY A 37 12.26 -9.88 0.28
CA GLY A 37 12.42 -9.77 -1.18
C GLY A 37 12.46 -8.31 -1.65
N ASN A 38 12.02 -8.08 -2.87
CA ASN A 38 11.89 -6.75 -3.49
C ASN A 38 13.14 -5.85 -3.43
N ARG A 39 14.36 -6.44 -3.38
CA ARG A 39 15.61 -5.66 -3.31
C ARG A 39 15.73 -4.64 -4.44
N GLY A 40 15.34 -5.02 -5.64
CA GLY A 40 15.32 -4.12 -6.80
C GLY A 40 14.35 -2.97 -6.62
N TYR A 41 13.15 -3.23 -6.09
CA TYR A 41 12.19 -2.19 -5.78
C TYR A 41 12.67 -1.26 -4.66
N LYS A 42 13.24 -1.80 -3.59
CA LYS A 42 13.81 -1.01 -2.49
C LYS A 42 14.94 -0.11 -2.96
N LEU A 43 15.82 -0.61 -3.84
CA LEU A 43 16.88 0.18 -4.44
C LEU A 43 16.32 1.29 -5.35
N MET A 44 15.35 0.96 -6.18
CA MET A 44 14.67 1.93 -7.05
C MET A 44 13.96 3.01 -6.22
N ARG A 45 13.24 2.62 -5.17
CA ARG A 45 12.59 3.54 -4.24
C ARG A 45 13.61 4.47 -3.57
N ALA A 46 14.72 3.94 -3.07
CA ALA A 46 15.80 4.75 -2.49
C ALA A 46 16.38 5.74 -3.51
N ALA A 47 16.55 5.33 -4.76
CA ALA A 47 16.99 6.22 -5.83
C ALA A 47 16.01 7.35 -6.09
N PHE A 48 14.70 7.08 -6.17
CA PHE A 48 13.67 8.09 -6.37
C PHE A 48 13.47 9.01 -5.15
N HIS A 49 13.73 8.54 -3.95
CA HIS A 49 13.70 9.35 -2.73
C HIS A 49 15.01 10.14 -2.50
N GLY A 50 16.08 9.83 -3.24
CA GLY A 50 17.35 10.54 -3.16
C GLY A 50 17.24 11.99 -3.63
N ARG A 51 17.49 12.96 -2.73
CA ARG A 51 17.41 14.40 -3.04
C ARG A 51 18.28 14.81 -4.23
N PHE A 52 19.44 14.16 -4.40
CA PHE A 52 20.32 14.41 -5.53
C PHE A 52 19.68 14.01 -6.85
N LEU A 53 19.12 12.80 -6.94
CA LEU A 53 18.44 12.31 -8.15
C LEU A 53 17.16 13.08 -8.45
N GLN A 54 16.41 13.48 -7.43
CA GLN A 54 15.24 14.36 -7.61
C GLN A 54 15.66 15.73 -8.19
N ARG A 55 16.77 16.30 -7.70
CA ARG A 55 17.29 17.56 -8.22
C ARG A 55 17.79 17.42 -9.65
N LEU A 56 18.51 16.34 -9.95
CA LEU A 56 18.94 16.04 -11.31
C LEU A 56 17.75 15.86 -12.26
N PHE A 57 16.73 15.13 -11.83
CA PHE A 57 15.51 14.94 -12.62
C PHE A 57 14.74 16.26 -12.83
N SER A 58 14.70 17.13 -11.84
CA SER A 58 14.05 18.45 -11.96
C SER A 58 14.76 19.40 -12.92
N MET A 59 16.02 19.14 -13.26
CA MET A 59 16.78 19.90 -14.27
C MET A 59 16.50 19.42 -15.71
N LEU A 60 15.84 18.27 -15.87
CA LEU A 60 15.46 17.80 -17.20
C LEU A 60 14.35 18.67 -17.78
N HIS A 61 14.48 18.97 -19.07
CA HIS A 61 13.38 19.61 -19.79
C HIS A 61 12.09 18.76 -19.65
N PRO A 62 10.91 19.35 -19.40
CA PRO A 62 9.68 18.62 -19.15
C PRO A 62 9.36 17.57 -20.20
N TRP A 63 9.64 17.82 -21.46
CA TRP A 63 9.42 16.87 -22.55
C TRP A 63 10.20 15.55 -22.36
N PHE A 64 11.47 15.63 -21.94
CA PHE A 64 12.29 14.45 -21.65
C PHE A 64 11.81 13.72 -20.40
N ALA A 65 11.44 14.47 -19.36
CA ALA A 65 10.91 13.92 -18.11
C ALA A 65 9.61 13.14 -18.37
N PHE A 66 8.68 13.70 -19.14
CA PHE A 66 7.43 13.01 -19.54
C PHE A 66 7.70 11.79 -20.43
N ARG A 67 8.63 11.88 -21.38
CA ARG A 67 8.96 10.75 -22.25
C ARG A 67 9.57 9.57 -21.48
N LEU A 68 10.46 9.85 -20.53
CA LEU A 68 11.04 8.87 -19.60
C LEU A 68 9.95 8.25 -18.70
N GLY A 69 9.14 9.07 -18.07
CA GLY A 69 8.07 8.62 -17.19
C GLY A 69 7.02 7.78 -17.91
N ASN A 70 6.58 8.21 -19.09
CA ASN A 70 5.62 7.47 -19.91
C ASN A 70 6.20 6.15 -20.45
N GLY A 71 7.47 6.15 -20.86
CA GLY A 71 8.16 4.93 -21.33
C GLY A 71 8.28 3.90 -20.20
N TRP A 72 8.64 4.35 -19.01
CA TRP A 72 8.71 3.51 -17.81
C TRP A 72 7.33 2.97 -17.42
N SER A 73 6.32 3.83 -17.36
CA SER A 73 4.96 3.47 -17.02
C SER A 73 4.37 2.45 -18.00
N LYS A 74 4.58 2.64 -19.32
CA LYS A 74 4.17 1.68 -20.34
C LYS A 74 4.82 0.32 -20.16
N ARG A 75 6.13 0.27 -19.94
CA ARG A 75 6.87 -0.97 -19.74
C ARG A 75 6.44 -1.70 -18.46
N SER A 76 6.17 -0.96 -17.38
CA SER A 76 5.66 -1.52 -16.13
C SER A 76 4.27 -2.13 -16.28
N ARG A 77 3.38 -1.50 -17.07
CA ARG A 77 2.03 -2.01 -17.33
C ARG A 77 2.03 -3.25 -18.23
N LEU A 78 2.88 -3.29 -19.25
CA LEU A 78 3.01 -4.45 -20.13
C LEU A 78 3.51 -5.69 -19.39
N GLY A 79 4.30 -5.52 -18.33
CA GLY A 79 4.75 -6.62 -17.48
C GLY A 79 3.72 -7.07 -16.43
N LYS A 80 2.65 -6.31 -16.22
CA LYS A 80 1.61 -6.57 -15.20
C LYS A 80 0.23 -6.89 -15.81
N SER A 81 0.17 -7.32 -17.05
CA SER A 81 -1.08 -7.65 -17.75
C SER A 81 -1.81 -8.91 -17.22
N GLN A 82 -1.26 -9.58 -16.21
CA GLN A 82 -1.98 -10.60 -15.45
C GLN A 82 -2.66 -9.94 -14.25
N GLU A 83 -3.96 -10.18 -14.09
CA GLU A 83 -4.68 -9.88 -12.86
C GLU A 83 -3.89 -10.45 -11.68
N TYR A 84 -3.52 -9.57 -10.74
CA TYR A 84 -2.81 -10.02 -9.55
C TYR A 84 -3.71 -10.98 -8.76
N SER A 85 -3.22 -12.17 -8.53
CA SER A 85 -3.81 -13.15 -7.63
C SER A 85 -2.98 -13.20 -6.35
N PHE A 86 -3.63 -13.13 -5.20
CA PHE A 86 -2.95 -13.22 -3.92
C PHE A 86 -2.21 -14.55 -3.76
N GLY A 87 -0.90 -14.49 -3.60
CA GLY A 87 0.00 -15.64 -3.53
C GLY A 87 -0.04 -16.42 -2.20
N GLY A 88 -0.99 -16.09 -1.32
CA GLY A 88 -1.12 -16.78 -0.03
C GLY A 88 0.00 -16.47 0.95
N GLU A 89 0.51 -17.50 1.61
CA GLU A 89 1.53 -17.36 2.66
C GLU A 89 2.90 -16.91 2.16
N GLU A 90 3.19 -17.10 0.88
CA GLU A 90 4.45 -16.66 0.25
C GLU A 90 4.46 -15.17 -0.10
N GLU A 91 3.31 -14.50 0.02
CA GLU A 91 3.19 -13.09 -0.30
C GLU A 91 4.03 -12.21 0.63
N PRO A 92 4.88 -11.31 0.10
CA PRO A 92 5.73 -10.46 0.92
C PRO A 92 5.00 -9.66 1.99
N LEU A 93 3.80 -9.16 1.66
CA LEU A 93 2.97 -8.41 2.59
C LEU A 93 2.39 -9.29 3.71
N TRP A 94 2.03 -10.53 3.40
CA TRP A 94 1.62 -11.52 4.38
C TRP A 94 2.75 -11.87 5.33
N GLN A 95 3.94 -12.14 4.80
CA GLN A 95 5.13 -12.41 5.59
C GLN A 95 5.50 -11.23 6.50
N PHE A 96 5.37 -10.00 5.98
CA PHE A 96 5.55 -8.79 6.78
C PHE A 96 4.56 -8.74 7.94
N ALA A 97 3.27 -9.01 7.69
CA ALA A 97 2.25 -8.98 8.72
C ALA A 97 2.48 -10.05 9.80
N LEU A 98 2.88 -11.26 9.41
CA LEU A 98 3.23 -12.33 10.33
C LEU A 98 4.40 -11.95 11.25
N GLU A 99 5.45 -11.35 10.68
CA GLU A 99 6.63 -10.97 11.45
C GLU A 99 6.35 -9.77 12.36
N TYR A 100 5.64 -8.78 11.84
CA TYR A 100 5.27 -7.58 12.59
C TYR A 100 4.35 -7.90 13.77
N ASP A 101 3.40 -8.80 13.57
CA ASP A 101 2.44 -9.20 14.61
C ASP A 101 3.11 -9.91 15.81
N LYS A 102 4.13 -10.71 15.55
CA LYS A 102 4.94 -11.35 16.63
C LYS A 102 5.54 -10.33 17.60
N ALA A 103 5.90 -9.15 17.09
CA ALA A 103 6.54 -8.11 17.88
C ALA A 103 5.53 -7.14 18.53
N SER A 104 4.40 -6.87 17.86
CA SER A 104 3.55 -5.71 18.17
C SER A 104 2.10 -6.03 18.52
N HIS A 105 1.65 -7.26 18.29
CA HIS A 105 0.24 -7.66 18.46
C HIS A 105 -0.75 -6.64 17.89
N VAL A 106 -1.11 -6.84 16.64
CA VAL A 106 -2.01 -5.97 15.88
C VAL A 106 -3.33 -6.70 15.66
N ASP A 107 -4.48 -6.01 15.79
CA ASP A 107 -5.79 -6.61 15.52
C ASP A 107 -6.10 -6.61 14.00
N PHE A 108 -5.70 -5.54 13.29
CA PHE A 108 -6.04 -5.35 11.89
C PHE A 108 -4.84 -4.84 11.08
N PHE A 109 -4.49 -5.55 10.03
CA PHE A 109 -3.54 -5.13 9.00
C PHE A 109 -4.32 -4.68 7.77
N ILE A 110 -4.16 -3.43 7.33
CA ILE A 110 -4.88 -2.86 6.20
C ILE A 110 -3.90 -2.22 5.23
N PHE A 111 -3.84 -2.78 4.02
CA PHE A 111 -2.91 -2.36 2.98
C PHE A 111 -3.63 -2.11 1.65
N GLY A 112 -2.95 -1.44 0.74
CA GLY A 112 -3.33 -1.27 -0.66
C GLY A 112 -2.36 -1.99 -1.60
N HIS A 113 -1.87 -1.28 -2.61
CA HIS A 113 -0.81 -1.63 -3.55
C HIS A 113 -1.18 -2.65 -4.64
N TYR A 114 -1.85 -3.74 -4.31
CA TYR A 114 -2.08 -4.83 -5.26
C TYR A 114 -3.33 -4.66 -6.13
N HIS A 115 -4.13 -3.64 -5.89
CA HIS A 115 -5.36 -3.35 -6.63
C HIS A 115 -6.37 -4.51 -6.64
N THR A 116 -6.30 -5.39 -5.65
CA THR A 116 -7.22 -6.52 -5.47
C THR A 116 -7.65 -6.59 -4.02
N GLN A 117 -8.85 -7.11 -3.79
CA GLN A 117 -9.37 -7.30 -2.44
C GLN A 117 -8.89 -8.63 -1.87
N VAL A 118 -8.30 -8.56 -0.69
CA VAL A 118 -7.95 -9.73 0.12
C VAL A 118 -8.46 -9.52 1.53
N ASP A 119 -9.10 -10.54 2.09
CA ASP A 119 -9.55 -10.57 3.47
C ASP A 119 -9.23 -11.96 4.04
N ARG A 120 -8.29 -12.01 4.96
CA ARG A 120 -7.77 -13.23 5.55
C ARG A 120 -7.52 -13.03 7.04
N THR A 121 -7.39 -14.12 7.77
CA THR A 121 -7.03 -14.11 9.19
C THR A 121 -5.65 -14.73 9.36
N LEU A 122 -4.76 -14.03 10.05
CA LEU A 122 -3.44 -14.54 10.45
C LEU A 122 -3.59 -15.66 11.49
N PRO A 123 -2.59 -16.52 11.65
CA PRO A 123 -2.60 -17.56 12.69
C PRO A 123 -2.78 -17.03 14.11
N SER A 124 -2.43 -15.79 14.37
CA SER A 124 -2.65 -15.07 15.63
C SER A 124 -4.09 -14.66 15.91
N GLY A 125 -4.96 -14.73 14.89
CA GLY A 125 -6.31 -14.18 14.91
C GLY A 125 -6.43 -12.74 14.38
N ALA A 126 -5.33 -12.08 14.08
CA ALA A 126 -5.35 -10.75 13.48
C ALA A 126 -5.93 -10.79 12.05
N ARG A 127 -6.73 -9.79 11.69
CA ARG A 127 -7.32 -9.71 10.36
C ARG A 127 -6.39 -8.99 9.39
N PHE A 128 -6.12 -9.63 8.27
CA PHE A 128 -5.26 -9.11 7.20
C PHE A 128 -6.11 -8.76 5.99
N MET A 129 -6.08 -7.49 5.59
CA MET A 129 -6.90 -6.96 4.50
C MET A 129 -6.05 -6.17 3.51
N ILE A 130 -6.29 -6.41 2.23
CA ILE A 130 -5.79 -5.59 1.14
C ILE A 130 -6.99 -4.95 0.44
N LEU A 131 -6.94 -3.64 0.28
CA LEU A 131 -7.97 -2.88 -0.43
C LEU A 131 -7.71 -2.92 -1.93
N GLY A 132 -8.76 -3.09 -2.70
CA GLY A 132 -8.72 -2.89 -4.15
C GLY A 132 -8.55 -1.41 -4.53
N ASP A 133 -8.61 -1.12 -5.82
CA ASP A 133 -8.59 0.25 -6.31
C ASP A 133 -10.01 0.76 -6.62
N TRP A 134 -10.12 2.08 -6.81
CA TRP A 134 -11.37 2.75 -7.17
C TRP A 134 -11.54 2.94 -8.67
N VAL A 135 -10.54 2.57 -9.46
CA VAL A 135 -10.50 2.85 -10.90
C VAL A 135 -10.87 1.64 -11.73
N SER A 136 -10.31 0.48 -11.39
CA SER A 136 -10.52 -0.77 -12.14
C SER A 136 -11.60 -1.66 -11.54
N SER A 137 -11.90 -1.52 -10.25
CA SER A 137 -12.95 -2.30 -9.61
C SER A 137 -14.30 -1.58 -9.67
N GLN A 138 -15.34 -2.29 -10.04
CA GLN A 138 -16.72 -1.81 -9.99
C GLN A 138 -17.30 -1.79 -8.56
N SER A 139 -16.48 -2.04 -7.56
CA SER A 139 -16.86 -2.09 -6.16
C SER A 139 -16.14 -1.02 -5.36
N SER A 140 -16.84 -0.40 -4.42
CA SER A 140 -16.26 0.54 -3.48
C SER A 140 -15.29 -0.19 -2.53
N ASN A 141 -14.04 0.28 -2.49
CA ASN A 141 -12.98 -0.31 -1.68
C ASN A 141 -12.77 0.51 -0.41
N TRP A 142 -13.61 0.28 0.58
CA TRP A 142 -13.53 0.92 1.88
C TRP A 142 -13.85 -0.07 3.00
N ILE A 143 -13.37 0.23 4.19
CA ILE A 143 -13.59 -0.56 5.40
C ILE A 143 -14.27 0.34 6.42
N LEU A 144 -15.37 -0.14 6.98
CA LEU A 144 -16.00 0.45 8.15
C LEU A 144 -15.53 -0.29 9.39
N PHE A 145 -15.03 0.43 10.37
CA PHE A 145 -14.77 -0.09 11.70
C PHE A 145 -15.84 0.37 12.67
N ASP A 146 -16.50 -0.58 13.28
CA ASP A 146 -17.39 -0.37 14.42
C ASP A 146 -16.76 -1.02 15.66
N ALA A 147 -16.72 -0.29 16.77
CA ALA A 147 -16.04 -0.76 17.98
C ALA A 147 -16.73 -1.96 18.63
N ILE A 148 -18.00 -2.21 18.31
CA ILE A 148 -18.79 -3.32 18.85
C ILE A 148 -18.70 -4.55 17.95
N THR A 149 -18.87 -4.36 16.63
CA THR A 149 -18.96 -5.44 15.64
C THR A 149 -17.63 -5.73 14.93
N GLY A 150 -16.63 -4.87 15.12
CA GLY A 150 -15.32 -4.98 14.47
C GLY A 150 -15.29 -4.39 13.06
N CYS A 151 -14.26 -4.75 12.29
CA CYS A 151 -14.16 -4.30 10.90
C CYS A 151 -15.08 -5.12 9.99
N SER A 152 -15.97 -4.46 9.29
CA SER A 152 -16.68 -5.02 8.15
C SER A 152 -16.08 -4.47 6.85
N GLY A 153 -15.67 -5.37 5.96
CA GLY A 153 -15.34 -5.02 4.58
C GLY A 153 -16.65 -4.88 3.81
N ILE A 154 -16.91 -3.70 3.24
CA ILE A 154 -18.10 -3.50 2.43
C ILE A 154 -17.64 -3.36 0.98
N SER A 155 -17.84 -4.45 0.23
CA SER A 155 -17.85 -4.44 -1.22
C SER A 155 -19.32 -4.39 -1.63
N GLN A 156 -19.86 -3.20 -1.85
CA GLN A 156 -21.14 -3.09 -2.55
C GLN A 156 -20.85 -2.90 -4.03
N LYS A 157 -21.36 -3.81 -4.87
CA LYS A 157 -21.55 -3.51 -6.28
C LYS A 157 -22.44 -2.28 -6.36
N ILE A 158 -21.93 -1.22 -6.97
CA ILE A 158 -22.78 -0.13 -7.42
C ILE A 158 -23.49 -0.67 -8.66
N GLU A 159 -24.77 -0.97 -8.53
CA GLU A 159 -25.66 -1.27 -9.66
C GLU A 159 -25.88 -0.01 -10.48
#